data_85e12a297fd50245bd4b8bf628089edd
#
_entry.id   85e12a297fd50245bd4b8bf628089edd
#
_cell.length_a   1.000
_cell.length_b   1.000
_cell.length_c   1.000
_cell.angle_alpha   90.00
_cell.angle_beta   90.00
_cell.angle_gamma   90.00
#
_symmetry.space_group_name_H-M   'P 1'
#
loop_
_entity.id
_entity.type
_entity.pdbx_description
1 polymer ?
#
loop_
_entity_poly.entity_id
_entity_poly.type
_entity_poly.pdbx_seq_one_letter_code
_entity_poly.pdbx_strand_id
1 'polypeptide(L)'
;MKLKKCAALLLVSSCLLTGCTTSSAKKVDSKYVVASLEKGNKTKNIFADNLYKDIIDNSSNNSTVFNAVLQNLVDQKFPVNDDMKEDAATIIKQIKSAYKSNYGDNYKDSLNQALTSAGYKNLSEYRQRMIKQIQYANFLLDYIDDHFDDVFNDYYQQCAPKYVSLIKISVSDTSSPTDDETSKLNEVKELISNTDKSFGDIAQDYSNDSTSSKKGSLGIVDSKDTSGIANSYGKDVFNAIEALSEGQVSDVITGDDGYYFVKVTSTDKKTLKKELKKTDIDSPLLAYDDYLQYVVYNSYKINYK
;
A
#
# COMPACT_ATOMS: atom_id res chain seq x y z
N MET A 1 11.44 -0.43 17.26
CA MET A 1 10.42 -1.39 16.77
C MET A 1 10.99 -2.09 15.54
N LYS A 2 11.16 -3.40 15.53
CA LYS A 2 11.85 -4.09 14.42
C LYS A 2 10.85 -4.37 13.30
N LEU A 3 11.00 -3.70 12.17
CA LEU A 3 10.25 -3.94 10.93
C LEU A 3 10.52 -5.36 10.41
N LYS A 4 9.63 -6.28 10.72
CA LYS A 4 9.73 -7.67 10.26
C LYS A 4 8.75 -7.96 9.12
N LYS A 5 8.53 -7.11 8.15
CA LYS A 5 7.84 -7.47 6.87
C LYS A 5 7.67 -6.22 6.00
N CYS A 6 8.62 -5.94 5.13
CA CYS A 6 8.56 -4.80 4.20
C CYS A 6 8.28 -5.21 2.75
N ALA A 7 7.56 -6.29 2.50
CA ALA A 7 7.21 -6.65 1.11
C ALA A 7 5.99 -5.90 0.56
N ALA A 8 5.10 -5.41 1.42
CA ALA A 8 3.85 -4.75 1.01
C ALA A 8 3.97 -3.25 0.70
N LEU A 9 5.05 -2.59 1.13
CA LEU A 9 5.23 -1.13 0.96
C LEU A 9 5.48 -0.68 -0.49
N LEU A 10 5.58 -1.60 -1.44
CA LEU A 10 5.85 -1.27 -2.86
C LEU A 10 4.61 -0.78 -3.62
N LEU A 11 3.42 -0.86 -3.05
CA LEU A 11 2.16 -0.53 -3.76
C LEU A 11 1.38 0.65 -3.17
N VAL A 12 1.79 1.21 -2.06
CA VAL A 12 1.06 2.36 -1.50
C VAL A 12 1.54 3.64 -2.16
N SER A 13 0.68 4.17 -3.00
CA SER A 13 0.66 5.57 -3.43
C SER A 13 1.78 6.02 -4.39
N SER A 14 1.65 5.65 -5.65
CA SER A 14 2.35 6.33 -6.78
C SER A 14 1.91 7.79 -7.00
N CYS A 15 1.03 8.35 -6.19
CA CYS A 15 0.42 9.65 -6.47
C CYS A 15 0.97 10.86 -5.72
N LEU A 16 1.82 10.71 -4.72
CA LEU A 16 2.02 11.83 -3.80
C LEU A 16 3.42 12.40 -3.72
N LEU A 17 4.26 12.48 -4.58
CA LEU A 17 5.47 13.31 -4.48
C LEU A 17 6.36 13.22 -5.73
N THR A 18 5.96 13.84 -6.82
CA THR A 18 6.92 14.31 -7.80
C THR A 18 7.67 15.50 -7.20
N GLY A 19 8.55 15.22 -6.27
CA GLY A 19 9.38 16.22 -5.61
C GLY A 19 10.71 16.38 -6.32
N CYS A 20 11.04 17.58 -6.68
CA CYS A 20 12.29 18.01 -7.28
C CYS A 20 13.52 17.47 -6.54
N THR A 21 14.42 16.86 -7.29
CA THR A 21 15.80 16.62 -6.83
C THR A 21 16.47 17.96 -6.53
N THR A 22 17.20 18.04 -5.42
CA THR A 22 18.08 19.16 -5.07
C THR A 22 19.25 19.25 -6.03
N SER A 23 19.01 19.70 -7.26
CA SER A 23 20.03 20.40 -8.03
C SER A 23 19.98 21.86 -7.56
N SER A 24 21.12 22.45 -7.22
CA SER A 24 21.19 23.88 -6.92
C SER A 24 20.54 24.64 -8.07
N ALA A 25 19.36 25.20 -7.83
CA ALA A 25 18.59 25.85 -8.87
C ALA A 25 19.38 27.04 -9.41
N LYS A 26 19.65 27.07 -10.71
CA LYS A 26 20.37 28.17 -11.35
C LYS A 26 19.52 29.44 -11.23
N LYS A 27 20.14 30.55 -10.76
CA LYS A 27 19.50 31.88 -10.75
C LYS A 27 19.89 32.65 -12.00
N VAL A 28 18.91 33.28 -12.63
CA VAL A 28 19.08 34.28 -13.69
C VAL A 28 18.28 35.51 -13.26
N ASP A 29 18.90 36.68 -13.24
CA ASP A 29 18.29 37.93 -12.80
C ASP A 29 17.61 37.82 -11.42
N SER A 30 18.31 37.17 -10.46
CA SER A 30 17.82 36.90 -9.09
C SER A 30 16.65 35.94 -8.99
N LYS A 31 16.14 35.37 -10.09
CA LYS A 31 15.04 34.43 -10.14
C LYS A 31 15.52 33.00 -10.36
N TYR A 32 14.86 32.04 -9.73
CA TYR A 32 15.17 30.62 -9.91
C TYR A 32 14.62 30.10 -11.25
N VAL A 33 15.51 29.54 -12.08
CA VAL A 33 15.12 28.86 -13.33
C VAL A 33 14.76 27.40 -13.02
N VAL A 34 13.54 26.99 -13.34
CA VAL A 34 13.04 25.62 -13.14
C VAL A 34 13.21 24.75 -14.40
N ALA A 35 13.16 25.38 -15.58
CA ALA A 35 13.39 24.73 -16.87
C ALA A 35 13.90 25.73 -17.90
N SER A 36 14.55 25.20 -18.95
CA SER A 36 14.96 26.00 -20.13
C SER A 36 14.53 25.29 -21.40
N LEU A 37 13.99 26.05 -22.35
CA LEU A 37 13.70 25.60 -23.70
C LEU A 37 14.78 26.13 -24.63
N GLU A 38 15.48 25.25 -25.32
CA GLU A 38 16.58 25.59 -26.23
C GLU A 38 16.19 25.26 -27.69
N LYS A 39 16.37 26.23 -28.57
CA LYS A 39 16.20 26.04 -30.02
C LYS A 39 17.28 26.82 -30.76
N GLY A 40 18.28 26.11 -31.29
CA GLY A 40 19.49 26.73 -31.84
C GLY A 40 20.20 27.54 -30.77
N ASN A 41 20.55 28.81 -31.07
CA ASN A 41 21.23 29.69 -30.11
C ASN A 41 20.26 30.50 -29.20
N LYS A 42 18.95 30.15 -29.17
CA LYS A 42 17.96 30.82 -28.36
C LYS A 42 17.56 29.96 -27.17
N THR A 43 17.64 30.53 -25.97
CA THR A 43 17.20 29.93 -24.72
C THR A 43 16.06 30.74 -24.13
N LYS A 44 14.95 30.08 -23.79
CA LYS A 44 13.84 30.67 -23.02
C LYS A 44 13.78 30.00 -21.65
N ASN A 45 14.02 30.76 -20.61
CA ASN A 45 13.92 30.28 -19.24
C ASN A 45 12.48 30.30 -18.74
N ILE A 46 12.11 29.27 -17.99
CA ILE A 46 10.89 29.17 -17.21
C ILE A 46 11.28 29.37 -15.74
N PHE A 47 10.74 30.38 -15.11
CA PHE A 47 11.09 30.77 -13.75
C PHE A 47 10.13 30.17 -12.73
N ALA A 48 10.62 29.95 -11.51
CA ALA A 48 9.83 29.41 -10.41
C ALA A 48 8.58 30.24 -10.11
N ASP A 49 8.67 31.58 -10.22
CA ASP A 49 7.56 32.49 -9.97
C ASP A 49 6.41 32.26 -10.97
N ASN A 50 6.72 31.98 -12.24
CA ASN A 50 5.71 31.67 -13.25
C ASN A 50 5.04 30.32 -12.96
N LEU A 51 5.85 29.30 -12.63
CA LEU A 51 5.32 27.98 -12.29
C LEU A 51 4.45 28.04 -11.02
N TYR A 52 4.89 28.79 -10.00
CA TYR A 52 4.12 28.99 -8.77
C TYR A 52 2.75 29.62 -9.06
N LYS A 53 2.73 30.67 -9.90
CA LYS A 53 1.48 31.31 -10.29
C LYS A 53 0.56 30.35 -11.04
N ASP A 54 1.09 29.61 -12.01
CA ASP A 54 0.31 28.62 -12.78
C ASP A 54 -0.25 27.51 -11.86
N ILE A 55 0.50 27.09 -10.82
CA ILE A 55 0.06 26.10 -9.83
C ILE A 55 -1.09 26.65 -8.97
N ILE A 56 -0.97 27.90 -8.50
CA ILE A 56 -1.98 28.52 -7.62
C ILE A 56 -3.26 28.87 -8.40
N ASP A 57 -3.12 29.41 -9.62
CA ASP A 57 -4.26 29.82 -10.46
C ASP A 57 -5.07 28.61 -10.98
N ASN A 58 -4.49 27.40 -10.92
CA ASN A 58 -5.12 26.18 -11.42
C ASN A 58 -5.68 25.35 -10.24
N SER A 59 -6.99 25.42 -10.02
CA SER A 59 -7.68 24.75 -8.90
C SER A 59 -7.44 23.22 -8.83
N SER A 60 -7.06 22.58 -9.94
CA SER A 60 -6.65 21.18 -9.97
C SER A 60 -5.28 20.89 -9.32
N ASN A 61 -4.50 21.91 -9.00
CA ASN A 61 -3.15 21.79 -8.41
C ASN A 61 -3.08 22.06 -6.90
N ASN A 62 -4.23 22.27 -6.23
CA ASN A 62 -4.28 22.48 -4.78
C ASN A 62 -3.62 21.34 -3.99
N SER A 63 -3.69 20.09 -4.50
CA SER A 63 -3.01 18.94 -3.93
C SER A 63 -1.48 19.09 -3.92
N THR A 64 -0.88 19.72 -4.93
CA THR A 64 0.58 19.94 -5.00
C THR A 64 1.05 20.88 -3.90
N VAL A 65 0.32 21.98 -3.67
CA VAL A 65 0.64 22.95 -2.61
C VAL A 65 0.41 22.33 -1.24
N PHE A 66 -0.71 21.63 -1.07
CA PHE A 66 -1.02 20.90 0.15
C PHE A 66 0.09 19.88 0.49
N ASN A 67 0.52 19.07 -0.47
CA ASN A 67 1.57 18.08 -0.28
C ASN A 67 2.92 18.73 0.08
N ALA A 68 3.26 19.88 -0.50
CA ALA A 68 4.45 20.63 -0.14
C ALA A 68 4.39 21.16 1.31
N VAL A 69 3.24 21.67 1.73
CA VAL A 69 2.99 22.13 3.12
C VAL A 69 3.09 20.93 4.07
N LEU A 70 2.43 19.83 3.74
CA LEU A 70 2.44 18.61 4.52
C LEU A 70 3.87 18.05 4.68
N GLN A 71 4.65 17.98 3.60
CA GLN A 71 6.04 17.53 3.68
C GLN A 71 6.89 18.44 4.60
N ASN A 72 6.72 19.76 4.53
CA ASN A 72 7.39 20.67 5.43
C ASN A 72 6.99 20.46 6.90
N LEU A 73 5.71 20.21 7.15
CA LEU A 73 5.22 19.90 8.48
C LEU A 73 5.84 18.62 9.02
N VAL A 74 5.84 17.57 8.23
CA VAL A 74 6.44 16.28 8.59
C VAL A 74 7.95 16.43 8.87
N ASP A 75 8.68 17.15 8.01
CA ASP A 75 10.12 17.40 8.20
C ASP A 75 10.43 18.15 9.50
N GLN A 76 9.56 19.05 9.92
CA GLN A 76 9.73 19.81 11.16
C GLN A 76 9.34 19.02 12.41
N LYS A 77 8.26 18.26 12.34
CA LYS A 77 7.70 17.55 13.50
C LYS A 77 8.30 16.16 13.69
N PHE A 78 8.67 15.51 12.61
CA PHE A 78 9.18 14.15 12.61
C PHE A 78 10.47 14.02 11.77
N PRO A 79 11.58 14.63 12.18
CA PRO A 79 12.81 14.65 11.38
C PRO A 79 13.34 13.23 11.11
N VAL A 80 13.92 13.04 9.92
CA VAL A 80 14.54 11.76 9.53
C VAL A 80 15.65 11.40 10.53
N ASN A 81 15.57 10.20 11.09
CA ASN A 81 16.56 9.62 12.00
C ASN A 81 17.34 8.46 11.36
N ASP A 82 18.23 7.84 12.14
CA ASP A 82 19.08 6.76 11.61
C ASP A 82 18.32 5.44 11.46
N ASP A 83 17.31 5.17 12.29
CA ASP A 83 16.46 3.98 12.17
C ASP A 83 15.74 3.96 10.83
N MET A 84 15.16 5.09 10.40
CA MET A 84 14.51 5.22 9.09
C MET A 84 15.48 4.97 7.92
N LYS A 85 16.73 5.40 8.06
CA LYS A 85 17.78 5.15 7.05
C LYS A 85 18.19 3.68 7.01
N GLU A 86 18.22 3.00 8.17
CA GLU A 86 18.51 1.58 8.29
C GLU A 86 17.38 0.73 7.72
N ASP A 87 16.13 1.09 8.01
CA ASP A 87 14.94 0.45 7.44
C ASP A 87 14.95 0.55 5.91
N ALA A 88 15.19 1.74 5.38
CA ALA A 88 15.31 1.93 3.93
C ALA A 88 16.47 1.10 3.34
N ALA A 89 17.60 1.00 4.01
CA ALA A 89 18.72 0.18 3.57
C ALA A 89 18.38 -1.31 3.56
N THR A 90 17.61 -1.77 4.55
CA THR A 90 17.13 -3.15 4.63
C THR A 90 16.19 -3.48 3.47
N ILE A 91 15.23 -2.62 3.16
CA ILE A 91 14.33 -2.78 2.02
C ILE A 91 15.12 -2.82 0.70
N ILE A 92 16.06 -1.91 0.50
CA ILE A 92 16.93 -1.92 -0.69
C ILE A 92 17.73 -3.22 -0.83
N LYS A 93 18.20 -3.77 0.29
CA LYS A 93 18.89 -5.07 0.30
C LYS A 93 17.97 -6.19 -0.14
N GLN A 94 16.73 -6.22 0.34
CA GLN A 94 15.73 -7.21 -0.04
C GLN A 94 15.37 -7.11 -1.53
N ILE A 95 15.14 -5.90 -2.05
CA ILE A 95 14.90 -5.66 -3.49
C ILE A 95 16.05 -6.20 -4.34
N LYS A 96 17.30 -5.85 -4.00
CA LYS A 96 18.48 -6.37 -4.71
C LYS A 96 18.56 -7.88 -4.68
N SER A 97 18.24 -8.50 -3.54
CA SER A 97 18.25 -9.96 -3.39
C SER A 97 17.19 -10.61 -4.26
N ALA A 98 15.98 -10.06 -4.29
CA ALA A 98 14.88 -10.55 -5.13
C ALA A 98 15.24 -10.43 -6.63
N TYR A 99 15.75 -9.28 -7.07
CA TYR A 99 16.20 -9.11 -8.45
C TYR A 99 17.34 -10.07 -8.81
N LYS A 100 18.31 -10.28 -7.91
CA LYS A 100 19.40 -11.23 -8.13
C LYS A 100 18.89 -12.68 -8.26
N SER A 101 17.90 -13.05 -7.46
CA SER A 101 17.26 -14.37 -7.54
C SER A 101 16.54 -14.58 -8.88
N ASN A 102 15.83 -13.54 -9.38
CA ASN A 102 15.02 -13.65 -10.59
C ASN A 102 15.80 -13.48 -11.89
N TYR A 103 16.87 -12.67 -11.91
CA TYR A 103 17.59 -12.25 -13.12
C TYR A 103 19.07 -12.64 -13.12
N GLY A 104 19.57 -13.34 -12.08
CA GLY A 104 20.96 -13.77 -12.00
C GLY A 104 21.95 -12.62 -12.17
N ASP A 105 22.93 -12.78 -13.05
CA ASP A 105 23.99 -11.78 -13.28
C ASP A 105 23.47 -10.47 -13.92
N ASN A 106 22.34 -10.53 -14.62
CA ASN A 106 21.71 -9.37 -15.28
C ASN A 106 20.87 -8.52 -14.33
N TYR A 107 20.80 -8.85 -13.02
CA TYR A 107 19.90 -8.18 -12.06
C TYR A 107 20.07 -6.67 -11.96
N LYS A 108 21.31 -6.14 -12.18
CA LYS A 108 21.58 -4.69 -12.09
C LYS A 108 20.91 -3.93 -13.20
N ASP A 109 20.98 -4.45 -14.42
CA ASP A 109 20.37 -3.82 -15.59
C ASP A 109 18.85 -3.87 -15.51
N SER A 110 18.30 -5.04 -15.12
CA SER A 110 16.86 -5.21 -14.90
C SER A 110 16.33 -4.28 -13.80
N LEU A 111 17.06 -4.13 -12.69
CA LEU A 111 16.70 -3.22 -11.61
C LEU A 111 16.76 -1.75 -12.08
N ASN A 112 17.82 -1.35 -12.79
CA ASN A 112 17.95 0.01 -13.32
C ASN A 112 16.85 0.33 -14.32
N GLN A 113 16.50 -0.62 -15.19
CA GLN A 113 15.39 -0.46 -16.13
C GLN A 113 14.06 -0.26 -15.40
N ALA A 114 13.78 -1.08 -14.39
CA ALA A 114 12.58 -0.96 -13.57
C ALA A 114 12.51 0.40 -12.85
N LEU A 115 13.64 0.85 -12.26
CA LEU A 115 13.73 2.16 -11.62
C LEU A 115 13.46 3.30 -12.60
N THR A 116 14.05 3.23 -13.80
CA THR A 116 13.85 4.25 -14.84
C THR A 116 12.41 4.27 -15.33
N SER A 117 11.80 3.09 -15.52
CA SER A 117 10.38 2.97 -15.90
C SER A 117 9.44 3.52 -14.82
N ALA A 118 9.84 3.43 -13.56
CA ALA A 118 9.12 4.02 -12.42
C ALA A 118 9.46 5.52 -12.18
N GLY A 119 10.25 6.15 -13.07
CA GLY A 119 10.59 7.57 -13.00
C GLY A 119 11.77 7.94 -12.09
N TYR A 120 12.53 6.97 -11.59
CA TYR A 120 13.72 7.21 -10.77
C TYR A 120 15.00 7.21 -11.60
N LYS A 121 15.91 8.15 -11.37
CA LYS A 121 17.21 8.22 -12.06
C LYS A 121 18.13 7.05 -11.70
N ASN A 122 18.05 6.61 -10.44
CA ASN A 122 18.90 5.54 -9.92
C ASN A 122 18.41 5.06 -8.54
N LEU A 123 19.06 4.03 -8.03
CA LEU A 123 18.73 3.43 -6.73
C LEU A 123 18.96 4.38 -5.54
N SER A 124 19.86 5.34 -5.64
CA SER A 124 20.09 6.34 -4.57
C SER A 124 18.90 7.27 -4.43
N GLU A 125 18.36 7.76 -5.56
CA GLU A 125 17.14 8.58 -5.55
C GLU A 125 15.93 7.79 -5.01
N TYR A 126 15.79 6.55 -5.44
CA TYR A 126 14.75 5.65 -4.91
C TYR A 126 14.89 5.46 -3.40
N ARG A 127 16.12 5.26 -2.89
CA ARG A 127 16.39 5.16 -1.44
C ARG A 127 15.98 6.42 -0.69
N GLN A 128 16.31 7.61 -1.20
CA GLN A 128 15.90 8.87 -0.57
C GLN A 128 14.39 9.01 -0.50
N ARG A 129 13.71 8.61 -1.58
CA ARG A 129 12.25 8.59 -1.62
C ARG A 129 11.67 7.66 -0.56
N MET A 130 12.23 6.46 -0.44
CA MET A 130 11.82 5.48 0.56
C MET A 130 12.01 5.99 1.99
N ILE A 131 13.12 6.67 2.30
CA ILE A 131 13.33 7.31 3.60
C ILE A 131 12.20 8.31 3.90
N LYS A 132 11.81 9.11 2.91
CA LYS A 132 10.70 10.06 3.07
C LYS A 132 9.34 9.37 3.26
N GLN A 133 9.11 8.26 2.59
CA GLN A 133 7.89 7.45 2.80
C GLN A 133 7.85 6.83 4.20
N ILE A 134 8.98 6.30 4.69
CA ILE A 134 9.09 5.78 6.05
C ILE A 134 8.88 6.90 7.08
N GLN A 135 9.50 8.06 6.89
CA GLN A 135 9.31 9.24 7.73
C GLN A 135 7.82 9.61 7.84
N TYR A 136 7.16 9.64 6.70
CA TYR A 136 5.75 9.97 6.60
C TYR A 136 4.86 8.92 7.28
N ALA A 137 5.12 7.63 7.05
CA ALA A 137 4.39 6.55 7.71
C ALA A 137 4.55 6.60 9.23
N ASN A 138 5.76 6.86 9.73
CA ASN A 138 6.00 7.00 11.16
C ASN A 138 5.31 8.23 11.77
N PHE A 139 5.26 9.35 11.04
CA PHE A 139 4.48 10.52 11.45
C PHE A 139 2.99 10.20 11.60
N LEU A 140 2.44 9.42 10.66
CA LEU A 140 1.04 9.00 10.74
C LEU A 140 0.77 7.99 11.85
N LEU A 141 1.67 7.03 12.05
CA LEU A 141 1.55 6.05 13.13
C LEU A 141 1.54 6.73 14.50
N ASP A 142 2.41 7.71 14.72
CA ASP A 142 2.46 8.50 15.94
C ASP A 142 1.11 9.19 16.21
N TYR A 143 0.55 9.80 15.19
CA TYR A 143 -0.78 10.41 15.31
C TYR A 143 -1.90 9.38 15.53
N ILE A 144 -1.86 8.23 14.81
CA ILE A 144 -2.84 7.17 15.00
C ILE A 144 -2.81 6.64 16.43
N ASP A 145 -1.63 6.44 16.99
CA ASP A 145 -1.48 5.94 18.35
C ASP A 145 -2.08 6.93 19.38
N ASP A 146 -1.87 8.22 19.20
CA ASP A 146 -2.42 9.27 20.06
C ASP A 146 -3.94 9.46 19.94
N HIS A 147 -4.52 9.18 18.75
CA HIS A 147 -5.93 9.44 18.43
C HIS A 147 -6.68 8.19 17.95
N PHE A 148 -6.21 7.02 18.37
CA PHE A 148 -6.65 5.73 17.83
C PHE A 148 -8.18 5.54 17.83
N ASP A 149 -8.85 5.98 18.88
CA ASP A 149 -10.30 5.79 19.03
C ASP A 149 -11.09 6.60 17.98
N ASP A 150 -10.67 7.81 17.71
CA ASP A 150 -11.33 8.68 16.73
C ASP A 150 -11.05 8.20 15.30
N VAL A 151 -9.79 7.88 15.02
CA VAL A 151 -9.34 7.34 13.72
C VAL A 151 -10.04 6.03 13.40
N PHE A 152 -10.06 5.11 14.35
CA PHE A 152 -10.74 3.83 14.17
C PHE A 152 -12.25 4.00 13.95
N ASN A 153 -12.89 4.91 14.70
CA ASN A 153 -14.34 5.15 14.55
C ASN A 153 -14.67 5.69 13.16
N ASP A 154 -13.87 6.61 12.65
CA ASP A 154 -14.06 7.18 11.32
C ASP A 154 -13.81 6.12 10.22
N TYR A 155 -12.68 5.41 10.29
CA TYR A 155 -12.38 4.30 9.40
C TYR A 155 -13.49 3.23 9.38
N TYR A 156 -13.97 2.83 10.55
CA TYR A 156 -15.03 1.82 10.66
C TYR A 156 -16.33 2.27 9.96
N GLN A 157 -16.68 3.55 10.07
CA GLN A 157 -17.87 4.10 9.43
C GLN A 157 -17.71 4.26 7.92
N GLN A 158 -16.53 4.67 7.46
CA GLN A 158 -16.30 5.01 6.06
C GLN A 158 -15.90 3.81 5.20
N CYS A 159 -15.24 2.82 5.80
CA CYS A 159 -14.62 1.71 5.06
C CYS A 159 -15.25 0.35 5.34
N ALA A 160 -16.22 0.24 6.24
CA ALA A 160 -16.94 -1.00 6.56
C ALA A 160 -16.01 -2.25 6.69
N PRO A 161 -14.97 -2.21 7.54
CA PRO A 161 -13.95 -3.25 7.61
C PRO A 161 -14.52 -4.58 8.09
N LYS A 162 -13.94 -5.67 7.58
CA LYS A 162 -14.29 -7.06 7.90
C LYS A 162 -13.00 -7.83 8.23
N TYR A 163 -13.06 -8.74 9.20
CA TYR A 163 -11.99 -9.71 9.42
C TYR A 163 -12.25 -10.94 8.55
N VAL A 164 -11.30 -11.30 7.69
CA VAL A 164 -11.52 -12.26 6.60
C VAL A 164 -10.50 -13.38 6.66
N SER A 165 -10.94 -14.58 6.28
CA SER A 165 -10.08 -15.73 6.03
C SER A 165 -10.35 -16.31 4.64
N LEU A 166 -9.32 -16.95 4.05
CA LEU A 166 -9.30 -17.48 2.70
C LEU A 166 -8.77 -18.91 2.67
N ILE A 167 -9.36 -19.73 1.81
CA ILE A 167 -8.83 -21.02 1.37
C ILE A 167 -8.56 -20.92 -0.12
N LYS A 168 -7.36 -21.31 -0.57
CA LYS A 168 -7.01 -21.44 -1.97
C LYS A 168 -6.69 -22.90 -2.30
N ILE A 169 -7.31 -23.41 -3.33
CA ILE A 169 -6.96 -24.69 -3.96
C ILE A 169 -6.29 -24.36 -5.30
N SER A 170 -4.97 -24.48 -5.35
CA SER A 170 -4.21 -24.20 -6.58
C SER A 170 -4.53 -25.24 -7.63
N VAL A 171 -4.73 -24.77 -8.86
CA VAL A 171 -5.03 -25.57 -10.04
C VAL A 171 -4.13 -25.09 -11.18
N SER A 172 -3.59 -26.03 -11.94
CA SER A 172 -2.70 -25.73 -13.06
C SER A 172 -3.41 -25.07 -14.23
N ASP A 173 -4.67 -25.45 -14.48
CA ASP A 173 -5.56 -24.85 -15.47
C ASP A 173 -7.00 -24.97 -14.97
N THR A 174 -7.61 -23.87 -14.58
CA THR A 174 -8.99 -23.84 -14.05
C THR A 174 -10.04 -24.17 -15.10
N SER A 175 -9.71 -24.11 -16.39
CA SER A 175 -10.60 -24.54 -17.49
C SER A 175 -10.56 -26.05 -17.74
N SER A 176 -9.51 -26.74 -17.28
CA SER A 176 -9.30 -28.18 -17.44
C SER A 176 -8.56 -28.78 -16.25
N PRO A 177 -9.18 -28.76 -15.04
CA PRO A 177 -8.56 -29.29 -13.82
C PRO A 177 -8.38 -30.80 -13.93
N THR A 178 -7.33 -31.32 -13.30
CA THR A 178 -7.09 -32.75 -13.17
C THR A 178 -8.12 -33.39 -12.22
N ASP A 179 -8.22 -34.74 -12.27
CA ASP A 179 -9.10 -35.49 -11.36
C ASP A 179 -8.69 -35.28 -9.89
N ASP A 180 -7.39 -35.21 -9.58
CA ASP A 180 -6.87 -34.96 -8.25
C ASP A 180 -7.22 -33.54 -7.75
N GLU A 181 -7.08 -32.54 -8.60
CA GLU A 181 -7.44 -31.15 -8.28
C GLU A 181 -8.95 -31.01 -8.04
N THR A 182 -9.76 -31.67 -8.89
CA THR A 182 -11.22 -31.71 -8.74
C THR A 182 -11.63 -32.45 -7.46
N SER A 183 -10.98 -33.56 -7.14
CA SER A 183 -11.25 -34.34 -5.93
C SER A 183 -10.93 -33.50 -4.68
N LYS A 184 -9.81 -32.80 -4.65
CA LYS A 184 -9.43 -31.90 -3.56
C LYS A 184 -10.43 -30.75 -3.38
N LEU A 185 -10.87 -30.14 -4.47
CA LEU A 185 -11.91 -29.10 -4.43
C LEU A 185 -13.19 -29.62 -3.82
N ASN A 186 -13.66 -30.80 -4.23
CA ASN A 186 -14.90 -31.40 -3.72
C ASN A 186 -14.77 -31.78 -2.24
N GLU A 187 -13.63 -32.33 -1.82
CA GLU A 187 -13.35 -32.61 -0.41
C GLU A 187 -13.44 -31.33 0.44
N VAL A 188 -12.81 -30.23 0.01
CA VAL A 188 -12.87 -28.96 0.74
C VAL A 188 -14.30 -28.40 0.78
N LYS A 189 -15.07 -28.49 -0.31
CA LYS A 189 -16.49 -28.11 -0.33
C LYS A 189 -17.31 -28.91 0.70
N GLU A 190 -17.09 -30.21 0.78
CA GLU A 190 -17.79 -31.09 1.72
C GLU A 190 -17.40 -30.76 3.16
N LEU A 191 -16.12 -30.53 3.43
CA LEU A 191 -15.64 -30.13 4.76
C LEU A 191 -16.25 -28.81 5.21
N ILE A 192 -16.35 -27.81 4.32
CA ILE A 192 -16.96 -26.51 4.64
C ILE A 192 -18.46 -26.67 4.95
N SER A 193 -19.15 -27.56 4.24
CA SER A 193 -20.62 -27.66 4.30
C SER A 193 -21.11 -28.61 5.36
N ASN A 194 -20.40 -29.70 5.65
CA ASN A 194 -20.95 -30.90 6.32
C ASN A 194 -20.16 -31.33 7.57
N THR A 195 -19.21 -30.53 8.07
CA THR A 195 -18.44 -30.91 9.25
C THR A 195 -18.39 -29.81 10.31
N ASP A 196 -18.10 -30.21 11.55
CA ASP A 196 -17.86 -29.27 12.66
C ASP A 196 -16.43 -28.65 12.62
N LYS A 197 -15.64 -29.00 11.60
CA LYS A 197 -14.30 -28.46 11.44
C LYS A 197 -14.36 -26.97 11.13
N SER A 198 -13.59 -26.17 11.87
CA SER A 198 -13.58 -24.72 11.62
C SER A 198 -12.99 -24.40 10.25
N PHE A 199 -13.49 -23.33 9.61
CA PHE A 199 -12.92 -22.84 8.34
C PHE A 199 -11.41 -22.61 8.43
N GLY A 200 -10.93 -22.11 9.57
CA GLY A 200 -9.49 -21.91 9.81
C GLY A 200 -8.70 -23.21 9.86
N ASP A 201 -9.24 -24.27 10.44
CA ASP A 201 -8.58 -25.60 10.49
C ASP A 201 -8.56 -26.23 9.09
N ILE A 202 -9.64 -26.07 8.31
CA ILE A 202 -9.68 -26.51 6.90
C ILE A 202 -8.63 -25.70 6.10
N ALA A 203 -8.53 -24.38 6.29
CA ALA A 203 -7.51 -23.55 5.65
C ALA A 203 -6.10 -24.01 5.98
N GLN A 204 -5.84 -24.36 7.24
CA GLN A 204 -4.53 -24.83 7.69
C GLN A 204 -4.12 -26.16 7.03
N ASP A 205 -5.09 -27.09 6.86
CA ASP A 205 -4.81 -28.42 6.35
C ASP A 205 -4.82 -28.51 4.82
N TYR A 206 -5.65 -27.70 4.15
CA TYR A 206 -5.92 -27.85 2.72
C TYR A 206 -5.51 -26.67 1.84
N SER A 207 -5.37 -25.45 2.41
CA SER A 207 -5.08 -24.27 1.59
C SER A 207 -3.65 -24.28 1.06
N ASN A 208 -3.52 -23.95 -0.22
CA ASN A 208 -2.21 -23.72 -0.86
C ASN A 208 -1.73 -22.27 -0.72
N ASP A 209 -2.54 -21.39 -0.11
CA ASP A 209 -2.14 -20.01 0.14
C ASP A 209 -1.13 -19.89 1.28
N SER A 210 -0.28 -18.88 1.23
CA SER A 210 0.72 -18.60 2.27
C SER A 210 0.13 -18.31 3.64
N THR A 211 -1.16 -17.91 3.69
CA THR A 211 -1.91 -17.67 4.93
C THR A 211 -2.36 -18.96 5.62
N SER A 212 -2.20 -20.14 5.01
CA SER A 212 -2.60 -21.43 5.59
C SER A 212 -2.01 -21.63 7.00
N SER A 213 -0.74 -21.29 7.22
CA SER A 213 -0.08 -21.36 8.53
C SER A 213 -0.69 -20.44 9.59
N LYS A 214 -1.52 -19.48 9.18
CA LYS A 214 -2.29 -18.56 10.03
C LYS A 214 -3.79 -18.84 9.92
N LYS A 215 -4.18 -20.10 9.65
CA LYS A 215 -5.57 -20.52 9.50
C LYS A 215 -6.32 -19.75 8.41
N GLY A 216 -5.61 -19.38 7.33
CA GLY A 216 -6.16 -18.66 6.19
C GLY A 216 -6.41 -17.17 6.43
N SER A 217 -5.99 -16.60 7.56
CA SER A 217 -6.30 -15.20 7.89
C SER A 217 -5.66 -14.22 6.90
N LEU A 218 -6.49 -13.45 6.21
CA LEU A 218 -6.12 -12.27 5.43
C LEU A 218 -6.00 -11.01 6.30
N GLY A 219 -6.53 -11.05 7.54
CA GLY A 219 -6.63 -9.88 8.39
C GLY A 219 -7.85 -9.02 8.07
N ILE A 220 -7.69 -7.70 8.20
CA ILE A 220 -8.75 -6.73 7.91
C ILE A 220 -8.78 -6.43 6.41
N VAL A 221 -9.97 -6.57 5.83
CA VAL A 221 -10.31 -6.16 4.45
C VAL A 221 -11.43 -5.13 4.55
N ASP A 222 -11.35 -4.06 3.78
CA ASP A 222 -12.33 -2.98 3.79
C ASP A 222 -12.87 -2.66 2.38
N SER A 223 -13.96 -1.91 2.32
CA SER A 223 -14.68 -1.61 1.08
C SER A 223 -13.87 -0.78 0.06
N LYS A 224 -12.72 -0.22 0.46
CA LYS A 224 -11.82 0.52 -0.43
C LYS A 224 -10.64 -0.33 -0.91
N ASP A 225 -10.60 -1.62 -0.53
CA ASP A 225 -9.51 -2.55 -0.84
C ASP A 225 -8.12 -2.02 -0.44
N THR A 226 -8.03 -1.39 0.72
CA THR A 226 -6.75 -0.83 1.20
C THR A 226 -5.68 -1.92 1.39
N SER A 227 -6.09 -3.16 1.63
CA SER A 227 -5.21 -4.34 1.70
C SER A 227 -4.82 -4.94 0.34
N GLY A 228 -5.39 -4.45 -0.78
CA GLY A 228 -5.05 -4.88 -2.14
C GLY A 228 -5.49 -6.30 -2.47
N ILE A 229 -6.63 -6.74 -1.95
CA ILE A 229 -7.18 -8.09 -2.20
C ILE A 229 -7.49 -8.30 -3.69
N ALA A 230 -8.11 -7.30 -4.34
CA ALA A 230 -8.44 -7.39 -5.76
C ALA A 230 -7.20 -7.56 -6.64
N ASN A 231 -6.07 -6.97 -6.24
CA ASN A 231 -4.80 -7.12 -6.95
C ASN A 231 -4.12 -8.46 -6.66
N SER A 232 -4.24 -8.97 -5.42
CA SER A 232 -3.54 -10.19 -4.97
C SER A 232 -4.28 -11.47 -5.33
N TYR A 233 -5.62 -11.45 -5.31
CA TYR A 233 -6.48 -12.63 -5.46
C TYR A 233 -7.54 -12.50 -6.56
N GLY A 234 -7.65 -11.33 -7.17
CA GLY A 234 -8.65 -11.05 -8.19
C GLY A 234 -9.89 -10.31 -7.67
N LYS A 235 -10.54 -9.57 -8.59
CA LYS A 235 -11.73 -8.77 -8.27
C LYS A 235 -12.91 -9.61 -7.78
N ASP A 236 -13.06 -10.84 -8.27
CA ASP A 236 -14.17 -11.70 -7.89
C ASP A 236 -14.05 -12.16 -6.44
N VAL A 237 -12.83 -12.37 -5.94
CA VAL A 237 -12.56 -12.65 -4.52
C VAL A 237 -12.92 -11.45 -3.66
N PHE A 238 -12.49 -10.24 -4.05
CA PHE A 238 -12.84 -9.01 -3.35
C PHE A 238 -14.35 -8.77 -3.33
N ASN A 239 -15.03 -8.88 -4.47
CA ASN A 239 -16.47 -8.71 -4.58
C ASN A 239 -17.25 -9.71 -3.72
N ALA A 240 -16.77 -10.95 -3.64
CA ALA A 240 -17.37 -11.97 -2.77
C ALA A 240 -17.24 -11.57 -1.28
N ILE A 241 -16.08 -11.08 -0.86
CA ILE A 241 -15.87 -10.57 0.51
C ILE A 241 -16.86 -9.43 0.82
N GLU A 242 -17.02 -8.48 -0.10
CA GLU A 242 -17.93 -7.36 0.09
C GLU A 242 -19.40 -7.80 0.24
N ALA A 243 -19.82 -8.81 -0.49
CA ALA A 243 -21.19 -9.33 -0.45
C ALA A 243 -21.53 -10.14 0.82
N LEU A 244 -20.52 -10.68 1.53
CA LEU A 244 -20.73 -11.57 2.68
C LEU A 244 -21.00 -10.79 3.96
N SER A 245 -21.91 -11.34 4.79
CA SER A 245 -22.12 -10.96 6.18
C SER A 245 -21.25 -11.79 7.13
N GLU A 246 -21.16 -11.36 8.39
CA GLU A 246 -20.43 -12.09 9.43
C GLU A 246 -20.87 -13.56 9.54
N GLY A 247 -19.90 -14.45 9.63
CA GLY A 247 -20.09 -15.89 9.73
C GLY A 247 -20.30 -16.61 8.39
N GLN A 248 -20.63 -15.88 7.32
CA GLN A 248 -20.88 -16.48 6.01
C GLN A 248 -19.58 -16.89 5.31
N VAL A 249 -19.70 -17.97 4.52
CA VAL A 249 -18.68 -18.46 3.59
C VAL A 249 -19.21 -18.26 2.17
N SER A 250 -18.33 -17.89 1.24
CA SER A 250 -18.69 -17.77 -0.18
C SER A 250 -18.97 -19.13 -0.81
N ASP A 251 -19.69 -19.13 -1.92
CA ASP A 251 -19.57 -20.18 -2.93
C ASP A 251 -18.12 -20.25 -3.43
N VAL A 252 -17.81 -21.31 -4.21
CA VAL A 252 -16.50 -21.41 -4.84
C VAL A 252 -16.30 -20.26 -5.84
N ILE A 253 -15.17 -19.59 -5.74
CA ILE A 253 -14.74 -18.53 -6.65
C ILE A 253 -13.64 -19.10 -7.54
N THR A 254 -13.80 -19.01 -8.86
CA THR A 254 -12.80 -19.44 -9.83
C THR A 254 -11.90 -18.26 -10.16
N GLY A 255 -10.60 -18.39 -9.88
CA GLY A 255 -9.58 -17.43 -10.27
C GLY A 255 -8.66 -17.99 -11.35
N ASP A 256 -7.63 -17.23 -11.72
CA ASP A 256 -6.70 -17.59 -12.79
C ASP A 256 -5.80 -18.79 -12.41
N ASP A 257 -5.49 -18.96 -11.13
CA ASP A 257 -4.51 -19.92 -10.62
C ASP A 257 -5.10 -20.88 -9.56
N GLY A 258 -6.43 -20.98 -9.47
CA GLY A 258 -7.10 -21.89 -8.55
C GLY A 258 -8.52 -21.51 -8.20
N TYR A 259 -9.05 -22.25 -7.23
CA TYR A 259 -10.36 -22.04 -6.63
C TYR A 259 -10.20 -21.42 -5.23
N TYR A 260 -11.10 -20.50 -4.91
CA TYR A 260 -11.06 -19.77 -3.66
C TYR A 260 -12.37 -19.90 -2.90
N PHE A 261 -12.26 -19.93 -1.57
CA PHE A 261 -13.35 -19.73 -0.64
C PHE A 261 -12.96 -18.63 0.33
N VAL A 262 -13.87 -17.73 0.62
CA VAL A 262 -13.65 -16.66 1.60
C VAL A 262 -14.71 -16.74 2.69
N LYS A 263 -14.31 -16.38 3.91
CA LYS A 263 -15.20 -16.29 5.06
C LYS A 263 -15.03 -14.95 5.75
N VAL A 264 -16.12 -14.24 5.98
CA VAL A 264 -16.13 -13.10 6.90
C VAL A 264 -16.24 -13.64 8.33
N THR A 265 -15.17 -13.57 9.08
CA THR A 265 -15.10 -14.13 10.44
C THR A 265 -15.61 -13.16 11.50
N SER A 266 -15.47 -11.84 11.28
CA SER A 266 -16.08 -10.84 12.14
C SER A 266 -16.27 -9.49 11.44
N THR A 267 -17.37 -8.82 11.76
CA THR A 267 -17.63 -7.40 11.52
C THR A 267 -17.83 -6.65 12.85
N ASP A 268 -17.67 -7.36 13.97
CA ASP A 268 -17.84 -6.78 15.31
C ASP A 268 -16.82 -5.68 15.57
N LYS A 269 -17.32 -4.48 15.86
CA LYS A 269 -16.52 -3.28 16.06
C LYS A 269 -15.43 -3.45 17.14
N LYS A 270 -15.76 -4.15 18.22
CA LYS A 270 -14.82 -4.37 19.34
C LYS A 270 -13.68 -5.30 18.94
N THR A 271 -14.01 -6.36 18.19
CA THR A 271 -13.04 -7.33 17.65
C THR A 271 -12.11 -6.65 16.66
N LEU A 272 -12.65 -5.92 15.69
CA LEU A 272 -11.87 -5.20 14.69
C LEU A 272 -10.97 -4.13 15.32
N LYS A 273 -11.50 -3.38 16.31
CA LYS A 273 -10.73 -2.40 17.08
C LYS A 273 -9.53 -3.02 17.78
N LYS A 274 -9.71 -4.21 18.37
CA LYS A 274 -8.64 -4.94 19.06
C LYS A 274 -7.55 -5.39 18.08
N GLU A 275 -7.94 -5.86 16.90
CA GLU A 275 -6.98 -6.29 15.87
C GLU A 275 -6.19 -5.11 15.31
N LEU A 276 -6.86 -4.00 15.01
CA LEU A 276 -6.23 -2.77 14.49
C LEU A 276 -5.39 -2.02 15.53
N LYS A 277 -5.62 -2.23 16.83
CA LYS A 277 -4.82 -1.60 17.88
C LYS A 277 -3.38 -2.10 17.94
N LYS A 278 -3.05 -3.19 17.25
CA LYS A 278 -1.68 -3.68 17.05
C LYS A 278 -1.02 -3.00 15.84
N THR A 279 -1.29 -1.72 15.66
CA THR A 279 -0.94 -0.95 14.47
C THR A 279 0.55 -1.03 14.17
N ASP A 280 0.86 -1.43 12.97
CA ASP A 280 2.18 -1.36 12.37
C ASP A 280 2.06 -0.77 10.95
N ILE A 281 3.15 -0.77 10.23
CA ILE A 281 3.24 -0.20 8.89
C ILE A 281 2.31 -0.89 7.86
N ASP A 282 1.80 -2.09 8.18
CA ASP A 282 0.86 -2.84 7.35
C ASP A 282 -0.61 -2.54 7.74
N SER A 283 -0.85 -1.59 8.67
CA SER A 283 -2.19 -1.25 9.10
C SER A 283 -2.99 -0.59 7.97
N PRO A 284 -4.24 -1.04 7.71
CA PRO A 284 -5.12 -0.37 6.76
C PRO A 284 -5.44 1.08 7.15
N LEU A 285 -5.26 1.45 8.41
CA LEU A 285 -5.40 2.83 8.86
C LEU A 285 -4.35 3.76 8.23
N LEU A 286 -3.17 3.26 7.84
CA LEU A 286 -2.16 4.06 7.13
C LEU A 286 -2.49 4.27 5.66
N ALA A 287 -3.23 3.34 5.05
CA ALA A 287 -3.61 3.41 3.65
C ALA A 287 -4.93 4.17 3.41
N TYR A 288 -5.60 4.59 4.48
CA TYR A 288 -6.85 5.35 4.42
C TYR A 288 -6.59 6.79 3.98
N ASP A 289 -6.85 7.10 2.72
CA ASP A 289 -6.47 8.36 2.06
C ASP A 289 -7.05 9.63 2.72
N ASP A 290 -8.31 9.57 3.21
CA ASP A 290 -8.95 10.72 3.87
C ASP A 290 -8.29 11.05 5.20
N TYR A 291 -7.55 10.12 5.74
CA TYR A 291 -6.90 10.22 7.02
C TYR A 291 -5.82 11.31 7.08
N LEU A 292 -5.04 11.48 6.03
CA LEU A 292 -4.04 12.54 5.90
C LEU A 292 -4.64 13.92 5.98
N GLN A 293 -5.76 14.12 5.31
CA GLN A 293 -6.50 15.37 5.37
C GLN A 293 -7.04 15.59 6.78
N TYR A 294 -7.58 14.55 7.41
CA TYR A 294 -8.08 14.58 8.77
C TYR A 294 -6.99 14.99 9.77
N VAL A 295 -5.81 14.37 9.76
CA VAL A 295 -4.67 14.72 10.61
C VAL A 295 -4.28 16.18 10.46
N VAL A 296 -4.15 16.65 9.21
CA VAL A 296 -3.70 18.01 8.93
C VAL A 296 -4.78 19.04 9.30
N TYR A 297 -6.04 18.79 8.94
CA TYR A 297 -7.13 19.73 9.21
C TYR A 297 -7.48 19.83 10.70
N ASN A 298 -7.41 18.73 11.45
CA ASN A 298 -7.75 18.74 12.88
C ASN A 298 -6.59 19.21 13.76
N SER A 299 -5.35 19.01 13.33
CA SER A 299 -4.17 19.35 14.12
C SER A 299 -3.53 20.68 13.76
N TYR A 300 -3.77 21.20 12.54
CA TYR A 300 -3.09 22.38 12.02
C TYR A 300 -4.03 23.29 11.22
N LYS A 301 -3.97 24.59 11.53
CA LYS A 301 -4.63 25.59 10.70
C LYS A 301 -3.68 26.01 9.57
N ILE A 302 -3.93 25.51 8.35
CA ILE A 302 -3.18 25.93 7.16
C ILE A 302 -3.81 27.22 6.62
N ASN A 303 -3.03 28.29 6.57
CA ASN A 303 -3.42 29.55 5.95
C ASN A 303 -2.66 29.71 4.64
N TYR A 304 -3.34 29.53 3.52
CA TYR A 304 -2.80 29.85 2.19
C TYR A 304 -2.85 31.39 2.01
N LYS A 305 -1.73 31.99 1.56
CA LYS A 305 -1.62 33.44 1.33
C LYS A 305 -1.34 33.71 -0.13
#